data_9188d35d3e431a1135fc29c329942bd9
#
_entry.id   9188d35d3e431a1135fc29c329942bd9
#
_cell.length_a   1.000
_cell.length_b   1.000
_cell.length_c   1.000
_cell.angle_alpha   90.00
_cell.angle_beta   90.00
_cell.angle_gamma   90.00
#
_symmetry.space_group_name_H-M   'P 1'
#
loop_
_entity.id
_entity.type
_entity.pdbx_description
1 polymer ?
#
loop_
_entity_poly.entity_id
_entity_poly.type
_entity_poly.pdbx_seq_one_letter_code
_entity_poly.pdbx_strand_id
1 'polypeptide(L)'
;TQFDFLTFITKLFPMSYDTVYPEGMPMIYCGTAVLILVPLFFMNDRITMKEKASTGLLTFLLVILMYIKPADMAMHGFQVPNWLPYRYSFIFSFLMILMAFRAFENLEGITAKNIGGIFFGLMVFLFWCERENYSHFQLFETKTSETGDTTNVIQGIWVSMIALAAYFALIYLIKKYPKSKAVCIVMVGVLAVELFANSADTIDKIDTDVAYSKYTSYEPYMTQTRNAVSMMKEYDPSLFYRMEATFHRTVNDPIGTGYKGISHSSSTMNAPALMMLH
;
A
#
# COMPACT_ATOMS: atom_id res chain seq x y z
N THR A 1 -11.57 -17.97 -3.64
CA THR A 1 -10.42 -17.10 -3.92
C THR A 1 -10.89 -15.67 -4.02
N GLN A 2 -10.11 -14.72 -3.51
CA GLN A 2 -10.47 -13.30 -3.51
C GLN A 2 -9.93 -12.57 -4.74
N PHE A 3 -8.79 -13.04 -5.28
CA PHE A 3 -8.10 -12.43 -6.42
C PHE A 3 -7.34 -13.50 -7.23
N ASP A 4 -6.87 -13.14 -8.40
CA ASP A 4 -5.94 -13.96 -9.18
C ASP A 4 -4.53 -13.88 -8.58
N PHE A 5 -3.86 -15.04 -8.45
CA PHE A 5 -2.54 -15.13 -7.82
C PHE A 5 -1.45 -14.36 -8.60
N LEU A 6 -1.54 -14.31 -9.90
CA LEU A 6 -0.57 -13.59 -10.72
C LEU A 6 -0.74 -12.08 -10.57
N THR A 7 -2.00 -11.61 -10.48
CA THR A 7 -2.30 -10.22 -10.15
C THR A 7 -1.74 -9.83 -8.77
N PHE A 8 -1.76 -10.75 -7.79
CA PHE A 8 -1.13 -10.50 -6.49
C PHE A 8 0.38 -10.23 -6.62
N ILE A 9 1.08 -10.99 -7.48
CA ILE A 9 2.53 -10.78 -7.69
C ILE A 9 2.80 -9.41 -8.32
N THR A 10 1.91 -8.91 -9.19
CA THR A 10 2.08 -7.58 -9.79
C THR A 10 2.05 -6.46 -8.76
N LYS A 11 1.39 -6.66 -7.60
CA LYS A 11 1.34 -5.68 -6.50
C LYS A 11 2.66 -5.52 -5.73
N LEU A 12 3.66 -6.35 -6.01
CA LEU A 12 5.02 -6.20 -5.49
C LEU A 12 5.87 -5.20 -6.30
N PHE A 13 5.40 -4.76 -7.45
CA PHE A 13 6.09 -3.79 -8.30
C PHE A 13 5.69 -2.34 -7.99
N PRO A 14 6.53 -1.35 -8.32
CA PRO A 14 6.21 0.05 -8.08
C PRO A 14 5.00 0.52 -8.89
N MET A 15 4.35 1.59 -8.42
CA MET A 15 3.15 2.20 -9.05
C MET A 15 1.96 1.25 -9.17
N SER A 16 1.91 0.19 -8.36
CA SER A 16 0.88 -0.84 -8.36
C SER A 16 -0.29 -0.55 -7.41
N TYR A 17 -0.45 0.70 -6.97
CA TYR A 17 -1.61 1.11 -6.18
C TYR A 17 -2.90 0.72 -6.91
N ASP A 18 -3.89 0.27 -6.15
CA ASP A 18 -5.20 -0.13 -6.67
C ASP A 18 -6.27 0.81 -6.13
N THR A 19 -6.97 0.39 -5.09
CA THR A 19 -7.99 1.21 -4.43
C THR A 19 -8.08 0.90 -2.95
N VAL A 20 -8.61 1.83 -2.18
CA VAL A 20 -8.92 1.64 -0.75
C VAL A 20 -10.28 1.00 -0.52
N TYR A 21 -11.08 0.82 -1.57
CA TYR A 21 -12.40 0.19 -1.51
C TYR A 21 -12.32 -1.32 -1.29
N PRO A 22 -13.44 -1.97 -0.92
CA PRO A 22 -13.46 -3.41 -0.58
C PRO A 22 -12.98 -4.35 -1.69
N GLU A 23 -13.10 -3.94 -2.95
CA GLU A 23 -12.60 -4.67 -4.13
C GLU A 23 -11.10 -4.54 -4.36
N GLY A 24 -10.44 -3.67 -3.61
CA GLY A 24 -9.00 -3.43 -3.71
C GLY A 24 -8.18 -4.68 -3.36
N MET A 25 -6.97 -4.72 -3.89
CA MET A 25 -6.01 -5.79 -3.64
C MET A 25 -5.06 -5.45 -2.47
N PRO A 26 -4.36 -6.46 -1.91
CA PRO A 26 -3.38 -6.23 -0.85
C PRO A 26 -2.28 -5.25 -1.29
N MET A 27 -2.07 -4.19 -0.54
CA MET A 27 -0.97 -3.24 -0.76
C MET A 27 0.31 -3.82 -0.14
N ILE A 28 1.13 -4.48 -0.97
CA ILE A 28 2.29 -5.26 -0.53
C ILE A 28 3.61 -4.77 -1.12
N TYR A 29 3.60 -3.66 -1.86
CA TYR A 29 4.83 -3.08 -2.37
C TYR A 29 5.79 -2.70 -1.24
N CYS A 30 7.04 -3.11 -1.37
CA CYS A 30 8.07 -2.90 -0.34
C CYS A 30 9.46 -2.60 -0.94
N GLY A 31 9.50 -2.16 -2.21
CA GLY A 31 10.71 -1.78 -2.95
C GLY A 31 11.16 -2.85 -3.94
N THR A 32 11.60 -2.40 -5.13
CA THR A 32 12.01 -3.29 -6.23
C THR A 32 13.24 -4.14 -5.89
N ALA A 33 14.15 -3.62 -5.06
CA ALA A 33 15.30 -4.40 -4.58
C ALA A 33 14.88 -5.70 -3.89
N VAL A 34 13.74 -5.70 -3.19
CA VAL A 34 13.19 -6.85 -2.46
C VAL A 34 12.84 -7.98 -3.43
N LEU A 35 12.34 -7.65 -4.64
CA LEU A 35 12.02 -8.65 -5.68
C LEU A 35 13.25 -9.45 -6.12
N ILE A 36 14.43 -8.86 -6.10
CA ILE A 36 15.69 -9.54 -6.42
C ILE A 36 16.21 -10.28 -5.17
N LEU A 37 16.20 -9.63 -4.02
CA LEU A 37 16.85 -10.13 -2.81
C LEU A 37 16.09 -11.29 -2.13
N VAL A 38 14.76 -11.32 -2.19
CA VAL A 38 13.98 -12.42 -1.58
C VAL A 38 14.20 -13.77 -2.26
N PRO A 39 14.13 -13.91 -3.58
CA PRO A 39 14.55 -15.16 -4.23
C PRO A 39 16.01 -15.53 -3.91
N LEU A 40 16.91 -14.53 -3.85
CA LEU A 40 18.30 -14.75 -3.48
C LEU A 40 18.45 -15.23 -2.02
N PHE A 41 17.58 -14.84 -1.10
CA PHE A 41 17.54 -15.38 0.26
C PHE A 41 17.39 -16.91 0.25
N PHE A 42 16.47 -17.44 -0.54
CA PHE A 42 16.25 -18.87 -0.65
C PHE A 42 17.40 -19.61 -1.35
N MET A 43 18.10 -18.93 -2.25
CA MET A 43 19.26 -19.50 -2.98
C MET A 43 20.58 -19.33 -2.24
N ASN A 44 20.63 -18.65 -1.11
CA ASN A 44 21.85 -18.28 -0.41
C ASN A 44 22.37 -19.43 0.46
N ASP A 45 23.60 -19.90 0.21
CA ASP A 45 24.21 -21.01 0.96
C ASP A 45 24.62 -20.64 2.38
N ARG A 46 24.73 -19.35 2.72
CA ARG A 46 25.05 -18.86 4.07
C ARG A 46 23.85 -18.82 4.99
N ILE A 47 22.63 -18.95 4.46
CA ILE A 47 21.38 -18.94 5.23
C ILE A 47 20.94 -20.36 5.48
N THR A 48 20.63 -20.70 6.74
CA THR A 48 20.28 -22.06 7.13
C THR A 48 18.95 -22.51 6.53
N MET A 49 18.82 -23.81 6.22
CA MET A 49 17.56 -24.37 5.74
C MET A 49 16.41 -24.19 6.73
N LYS A 50 16.72 -24.17 8.04
CA LYS A 50 15.70 -23.92 9.07
C LYS A 50 15.13 -22.51 8.98
N GLU A 51 16.00 -21.50 8.79
CA GLU A 51 15.59 -20.10 8.60
C GLU A 51 14.76 -19.93 7.32
N LYS A 52 15.22 -20.50 6.20
CA LYS A 52 14.49 -20.48 4.91
C LYS A 52 13.11 -21.14 5.02
N ALA A 53 13.05 -22.31 5.66
CA ALA A 53 11.79 -23.05 5.79
C ALA A 53 10.80 -22.33 6.71
N SER A 54 11.25 -21.79 7.85
CA SER A 54 10.37 -21.09 8.78
C SER A 54 9.84 -19.77 8.20
N THR A 55 10.69 -18.96 7.58
CA THR A 55 10.26 -17.70 6.95
C THR A 55 9.41 -17.96 5.70
N GLY A 56 9.77 -18.96 4.88
CA GLY A 56 8.99 -19.37 3.72
C GLY A 56 7.60 -19.87 4.10
N LEU A 57 7.49 -20.71 5.14
CA LEU A 57 6.20 -21.17 5.66
C LEU A 57 5.35 -20.00 6.16
N LEU A 58 5.94 -19.08 6.92
CA LEU A 58 5.22 -17.91 7.43
C LEU A 58 4.74 -17.01 6.29
N THR A 59 5.59 -16.76 5.29
CA THR A 59 5.21 -15.99 4.08
C THR A 59 4.06 -16.65 3.33
N PHE A 60 4.14 -17.96 3.15
CA PHE A 60 3.10 -18.76 2.49
C PHE A 60 1.77 -18.71 3.25
N LEU A 61 1.80 -18.82 4.59
CA LEU A 61 0.61 -18.69 5.42
C LEU A 61 -0.03 -17.31 5.30
N LEU A 62 0.77 -16.24 5.28
CA LEU A 62 0.25 -14.87 5.08
C LEU A 62 -0.42 -14.72 3.70
N VAL A 63 0.15 -15.29 2.65
CA VAL A 63 -0.48 -15.29 1.31
C VAL A 63 -1.81 -16.06 1.35
N ILE A 64 -1.87 -17.23 1.98
CA ILE A 64 -3.12 -17.99 2.14
C ILE A 64 -4.18 -17.18 2.90
N LEU A 65 -3.79 -16.50 3.99
CA LEU A 65 -4.69 -15.65 4.76
C LEU A 65 -5.32 -14.55 3.89
N MET A 66 -4.56 -13.94 2.98
CA MET A 66 -5.06 -12.93 2.03
C MET A 66 -5.87 -13.55 0.88
N TYR A 67 -5.53 -14.76 0.45
CA TYR A 67 -6.12 -15.40 -0.73
C TYR A 67 -7.48 -16.06 -0.46
N ILE A 68 -7.70 -16.56 0.76
CA ILE A 68 -8.90 -17.32 1.15
C ILE A 68 -9.85 -16.42 1.94
N LYS A 69 -11.03 -16.10 1.38
CA LYS A 69 -12.00 -15.17 1.97
C LYS A 69 -12.36 -15.47 3.45
N PRO A 70 -12.69 -16.70 3.88
CA PRO A 70 -12.93 -16.97 5.30
C PRO A 70 -11.74 -16.70 6.21
N ALA A 71 -10.52 -16.90 5.72
CA ALA A 71 -9.31 -16.64 6.49
C ALA A 71 -9.04 -15.14 6.62
N ASP A 72 -9.24 -14.38 5.55
CA ASP A 72 -9.18 -12.92 5.58
C ASP A 72 -10.24 -12.31 6.51
N MET A 73 -11.49 -12.79 6.45
CA MET A 73 -12.54 -12.37 7.38
C MET A 73 -12.16 -12.63 8.84
N ALA A 74 -11.51 -13.76 9.16
CA ALA A 74 -11.04 -14.03 10.52
C ALA A 74 -10.02 -12.98 10.98
N MET A 75 -9.14 -12.50 10.09
CA MET A 75 -8.17 -11.42 10.37
C MET A 75 -8.85 -10.05 10.56
N HIS A 76 -10.09 -9.88 10.10
CA HIS A 76 -10.91 -8.68 10.27
C HIS A 76 -12.02 -8.83 11.32
N GLY A 77 -11.87 -9.75 12.29
CA GLY A 77 -12.85 -9.99 13.34
C GLY A 77 -14.16 -10.59 12.83
N PHE A 78 -14.08 -11.47 11.82
CA PHE A 78 -15.19 -12.14 11.14
C PHE A 78 -16.16 -11.19 10.41
N GLN A 79 -15.68 -10.01 10.04
CA GLN A 79 -16.44 -9.03 9.25
C GLN A 79 -15.74 -8.72 7.93
N VAL A 80 -16.53 -8.35 6.94
CA VAL A 80 -15.97 -7.81 5.68
C VAL A 80 -15.65 -6.33 5.90
N PRO A 81 -14.40 -5.88 5.71
CA PRO A 81 -14.05 -4.49 5.86
C PRO A 81 -14.74 -3.63 4.79
N ASN A 82 -15.33 -2.51 5.19
CA ASN A 82 -15.93 -1.55 4.25
C ASN A 82 -14.87 -0.72 3.50
N TRP A 83 -13.68 -0.60 4.07
CA TRP A 83 -12.56 0.18 3.56
C TRP A 83 -11.25 -0.51 3.93
N LEU A 84 -10.20 -0.28 3.12
CA LEU A 84 -8.84 -0.79 3.37
C LEU A 84 -8.85 -2.31 3.61
N PRO A 85 -9.16 -3.12 2.59
CA PRO A 85 -9.05 -4.56 2.69
C PRO A 85 -7.60 -4.96 3.01
N TYR A 86 -7.42 -6.14 3.57
CA TYR A 86 -6.09 -6.71 3.88
C TYR A 86 -5.20 -5.81 4.76
N ARG A 87 -5.75 -5.15 5.76
CA ARG A 87 -5.00 -4.21 6.64
C ARG A 87 -3.75 -4.81 7.25
N TYR A 88 -3.69 -6.13 7.40
CA TYR A 88 -2.54 -6.87 7.93
C TYR A 88 -1.46 -7.16 6.88
N SER A 89 -1.63 -6.77 5.61
CA SER A 89 -0.65 -7.00 4.53
C SER A 89 0.73 -6.40 4.82
N PHE A 90 0.82 -5.38 5.67
CA PHE A 90 2.11 -4.81 6.10
C PHE A 90 3.01 -5.84 6.79
N ILE A 91 2.45 -6.88 7.44
CA ILE A 91 3.22 -7.97 8.07
C ILE A 91 3.95 -8.76 6.98
N PHE A 92 3.29 -9.02 5.85
CA PHE A 92 3.90 -9.65 4.69
C PHE A 92 5.04 -8.79 4.13
N SER A 93 4.81 -7.51 3.89
CA SER A 93 5.84 -6.58 3.40
C SER A 93 7.04 -6.49 4.35
N PHE A 94 6.80 -6.45 5.66
CA PHE A 94 7.86 -6.46 6.66
C PHE A 94 8.70 -7.75 6.61
N LEU A 95 8.06 -8.90 6.47
CA LEU A 95 8.76 -10.19 6.35
C LEU A 95 9.58 -10.28 5.06
N MET A 96 9.06 -9.76 3.94
CA MET A 96 9.79 -9.65 2.68
C MET A 96 11.05 -8.79 2.83
N ILE A 97 10.94 -7.65 3.52
CA ILE A 97 12.09 -6.76 3.80
C ILE A 97 13.13 -7.47 4.70
N LEU A 98 12.69 -8.21 5.72
CA LEU A 98 13.61 -8.99 6.57
C LEU A 98 14.39 -10.03 5.77
N MET A 99 13.71 -10.79 4.90
CA MET A 99 14.38 -11.78 4.04
C MET A 99 15.37 -11.09 3.08
N ALA A 100 14.97 -9.96 2.49
CA ALA A 100 15.82 -9.18 1.62
C ALA A 100 17.07 -8.64 2.36
N PHE A 101 16.90 -8.13 3.57
CA PHE A 101 17.99 -7.68 4.41
C PHE A 101 18.97 -8.83 4.73
N ARG A 102 18.46 -9.99 5.12
CA ARG A 102 19.28 -11.19 5.38
C ARG A 102 20.06 -11.64 4.17
N ALA A 103 19.44 -11.58 2.96
CA ALA A 103 20.15 -11.88 1.71
C ALA A 103 21.25 -10.86 1.42
N PHE A 104 20.97 -9.58 1.67
CA PHE A 104 21.90 -8.47 1.45
C PHE A 104 23.12 -8.54 2.37
N GLU A 105 22.91 -8.85 3.66
CA GLU A 105 24.02 -9.07 4.60
C GLU A 105 24.95 -10.23 4.19
N ASN A 106 24.41 -11.23 3.50
CA ASN A 106 25.10 -12.46 3.15
C ASN A 106 25.35 -12.61 1.65
N LEU A 107 25.58 -11.53 0.91
CA LEU A 107 25.81 -11.53 -0.54
C LEU A 107 26.97 -12.45 -0.98
N GLU A 108 27.89 -12.77 -0.09
CA GLU A 108 28.98 -13.71 -0.35
C GLU A 108 28.48 -15.13 -0.68
N GLY A 109 27.38 -15.56 -0.05
CA GLY A 109 26.76 -16.86 -0.27
C GLY A 109 25.93 -16.98 -1.57
N ILE A 110 25.96 -15.97 -2.44
CA ILE A 110 25.18 -15.90 -3.67
C ILE A 110 26.15 -15.81 -4.86
N THR A 111 25.86 -16.53 -5.95
CA THR A 111 26.67 -16.42 -7.17
C THR A 111 26.18 -15.30 -8.08
N ALA A 112 27.05 -14.74 -8.93
CA ALA A 112 26.63 -13.76 -9.94
C ALA A 112 25.62 -14.34 -10.95
N LYS A 113 25.70 -15.65 -11.20
CA LYS A 113 24.72 -16.37 -12.04
C LYS A 113 23.31 -16.35 -11.41
N ASN A 114 23.21 -16.52 -10.10
CA ASN A 114 21.92 -16.45 -9.39
C ASN A 114 21.30 -15.06 -9.52
N ILE A 115 22.08 -14.00 -9.32
CA ILE A 115 21.61 -12.60 -9.47
C ILE A 115 21.10 -12.38 -10.90
N GLY A 116 21.90 -12.77 -11.93
CA GLY A 116 21.51 -12.65 -13.32
C GLY A 116 20.29 -13.48 -13.71
N GLY A 117 20.18 -14.71 -13.19
CA GLY A 117 19.02 -15.59 -13.44
C GLY A 117 17.72 -15.02 -12.89
N ILE A 118 17.74 -14.45 -11.67
CA ILE A 118 16.56 -13.80 -11.06
C ILE A 118 16.19 -12.54 -11.84
N PHE A 119 17.16 -11.70 -12.18
CA PHE A 119 16.90 -10.52 -13.00
C PHE A 119 16.24 -10.88 -14.32
N PHE A 120 16.80 -11.87 -15.03
CA PHE A 120 16.23 -12.36 -16.29
C PHE A 120 14.80 -12.88 -16.11
N GLY A 121 14.54 -13.69 -15.08
CA GLY A 121 13.21 -14.22 -14.77
C GLY A 121 12.19 -13.11 -14.48
N LEU A 122 12.59 -12.08 -13.72
CA LEU A 122 11.73 -10.92 -13.44
C LEU A 122 11.45 -10.09 -14.70
N MET A 123 12.44 -9.91 -15.58
CA MET A 123 12.22 -9.23 -16.86
C MET A 123 11.26 -10.01 -17.76
N VAL A 124 11.41 -11.33 -17.86
CA VAL A 124 10.47 -12.20 -18.60
C VAL A 124 9.06 -12.10 -18.01
N PHE A 125 8.95 -12.07 -16.68
CA PHE A 125 7.66 -11.90 -16.01
C PHE A 125 7.00 -10.56 -16.34
N LEU A 126 7.76 -9.46 -16.36
CA LEU A 126 7.24 -8.14 -16.76
C LEU A 126 6.73 -8.11 -18.21
N PHE A 127 7.48 -8.68 -19.15
CA PHE A 127 7.03 -8.80 -20.54
C PHE A 127 5.78 -9.66 -20.69
N TRP A 128 5.67 -10.70 -19.86
CA TRP A 128 4.46 -11.51 -19.83
C TRP A 128 3.26 -10.74 -19.26
N CYS A 129 3.45 -9.96 -18.19
CA CYS A 129 2.40 -9.09 -17.63
C CYS A 129 1.90 -8.06 -18.65
N GLU A 130 2.79 -7.48 -19.43
CA GLU A 130 2.43 -6.55 -20.51
C GLU A 130 1.56 -7.24 -21.58
N ARG A 131 1.97 -8.45 -22.02
CA ARG A 131 1.21 -9.21 -23.01
C ARG A 131 -0.19 -9.57 -22.54
N GLU A 132 -0.38 -9.93 -21.28
CA GLU A 132 -1.68 -10.30 -20.68
C GLU A 132 -2.52 -9.07 -20.29
N ASN A 133 -2.07 -7.86 -20.62
CA ASN A 133 -2.77 -6.60 -20.34
C ASN A 133 -3.14 -6.39 -18.85
N TYR A 134 -2.29 -6.84 -17.94
CA TYR A 134 -2.49 -6.49 -16.54
C TYR A 134 -2.52 -4.96 -16.38
N SER A 135 -3.59 -4.46 -15.75
CA SER A 135 -3.71 -3.03 -15.44
C SER A 135 -2.44 -2.59 -14.68
N HIS A 136 -1.87 -1.45 -14.97
CA HIS A 136 -0.60 -0.91 -14.48
C HIS A 136 0.67 -1.40 -15.19
N PHE A 137 0.61 -2.41 -16.07
CA PHE A 137 1.77 -2.96 -16.80
C PHE A 137 1.69 -2.79 -18.31
N GLN A 138 0.79 -1.98 -18.82
CA GLN A 138 0.79 -1.64 -20.24
C GLN A 138 1.98 -0.70 -20.54
N LEU A 139 2.64 -0.91 -21.68
CA LEU A 139 3.78 -0.07 -22.09
C LEU A 139 3.38 1.39 -22.33
N PHE A 140 2.18 1.60 -22.86
CA PHE A 140 1.65 2.94 -23.13
C PHE A 140 0.16 3.00 -22.75
N GLU A 141 -0.18 3.89 -21.85
CA GLU A 141 -1.56 4.28 -21.61
C GLU A 141 -1.78 5.67 -22.21
N THR A 142 -2.82 5.79 -23.00
CA THR A 142 -3.25 7.08 -23.52
C THR A 142 -4.34 7.61 -22.60
N LYS A 143 -4.02 8.56 -21.72
CA LYS A 143 -5.03 9.30 -20.96
C LYS A 143 -5.56 10.42 -21.85
N THR A 144 -6.86 10.37 -22.18
CA THR A 144 -7.56 11.46 -22.83
C THR A 144 -8.08 12.40 -21.74
N SER A 145 -7.61 13.64 -21.71
CA SER A 145 -8.13 14.68 -20.83
C SER A 145 -9.59 15.01 -21.24
N GLU A 146 -10.37 15.58 -20.32
CA GLU A 146 -11.71 16.14 -20.62
C GLU A 146 -11.67 17.20 -21.75
N THR A 147 -10.50 17.80 -22.00
CA THR A 147 -10.24 18.75 -23.10
C THR A 147 -9.93 18.08 -24.44
N GLY A 148 -9.88 16.72 -24.51
CA GLY A 148 -9.55 15.97 -25.72
C GLY A 148 -8.06 15.82 -26.01
N ASP A 149 -7.17 16.37 -25.17
CA ASP A 149 -5.73 16.18 -25.30
C ASP A 149 -5.30 14.80 -24.83
N THR A 150 -4.57 14.08 -25.66
CA THR A 150 -4.02 12.76 -25.37
C THR A 150 -2.58 12.89 -24.85
N THR A 151 -2.34 12.50 -23.60
CA THR A 151 -0.99 12.44 -23.02
C THR A 151 -0.57 10.99 -22.83
N ASN A 152 0.62 10.64 -23.31
CA ASN A 152 1.23 9.35 -23.03
C ASN A 152 1.81 9.37 -21.62
N VAL A 153 1.25 8.56 -20.73
CA VAL A 153 1.73 8.45 -19.36
C VAL A 153 2.77 7.33 -19.27
N ILE A 154 3.88 7.60 -18.58
CA ILE A 154 4.88 6.58 -18.29
C ILE A 154 4.25 5.55 -17.36
N GLN A 155 4.17 4.33 -17.82
CA GLN A 155 3.54 3.23 -17.08
C GLN A 155 4.48 2.61 -16.04
N GLY A 156 3.89 2.00 -15.02
CA GLY A 156 4.63 1.28 -13.97
C GLY A 156 5.58 0.21 -14.50
N ILE A 157 5.36 -0.33 -15.70
CA ILE A 157 6.28 -1.30 -16.32
C ILE A 157 7.66 -0.69 -16.63
N TRP A 158 7.74 0.52 -17.19
CA TRP A 158 9.00 1.17 -17.47
C TRP A 158 9.77 1.50 -16.20
N VAL A 159 9.05 2.00 -15.18
CA VAL A 159 9.64 2.28 -13.87
C VAL A 159 10.16 0.98 -13.25
N SER A 160 9.41 -0.10 -13.35
CA SER A 160 9.80 -1.43 -12.86
C SER A 160 11.03 -1.98 -13.58
N MET A 161 11.10 -1.87 -14.91
CA MET A 161 12.24 -2.33 -15.71
C MET A 161 13.51 -1.54 -15.39
N ILE A 162 13.42 -0.21 -15.31
CA ILE A 162 14.55 0.68 -14.98
C ILE A 162 15.03 0.41 -13.55
N ALA A 163 14.11 0.30 -12.59
CA ALA A 163 14.44 0.01 -11.20
C ALA A 163 15.11 -1.37 -11.06
N LEU A 164 14.56 -2.42 -11.69
CA LEU A 164 15.16 -3.76 -11.70
C LEU A 164 16.58 -3.73 -12.29
N ALA A 165 16.80 -3.05 -13.41
CA ALA A 165 18.12 -2.94 -14.03
C ALA A 165 19.11 -2.19 -13.12
N ALA A 166 18.68 -1.10 -12.50
CA ALA A 166 19.49 -0.33 -11.56
C ALA A 166 19.87 -1.16 -10.33
N TYR A 167 18.92 -1.83 -9.70
CA TYR A 167 19.19 -2.68 -8.52
C TYR A 167 20.01 -3.92 -8.86
N PHE A 168 19.76 -4.54 -10.00
CA PHE A 168 20.61 -5.63 -10.48
C PHE A 168 22.08 -5.18 -10.59
N ALA A 169 22.33 -4.04 -11.25
CA ALA A 169 23.69 -3.50 -11.40
C ALA A 169 24.30 -3.14 -10.03
N LEU A 170 23.54 -2.50 -9.15
CA LEU A 170 24.01 -2.09 -7.81
C LEU A 170 24.30 -3.29 -6.91
N ILE A 171 23.41 -4.28 -6.84
CA ILE A 171 23.64 -5.51 -6.05
C ILE A 171 24.89 -6.27 -6.59
N TYR A 172 25.03 -6.36 -7.91
CA TYR A 172 26.21 -6.94 -8.53
C TYR A 172 27.48 -6.17 -8.18
N LEU A 173 27.45 -4.83 -8.24
CA LEU A 173 28.59 -3.97 -7.89
C LEU A 173 28.95 -4.05 -6.42
N ILE A 174 27.96 -4.07 -5.50
CA ILE A 174 28.20 -4.26 -4.07
C ILE A 174 28.86 -5.60 -3.80
N LYS A 175 28.38 -6.67 -4.45
CA LYS A 175 29.02 -7.98 -4.36
C LYS A 175 30.46 -7.97 -4.87
N LYS A 176 30.73 -7.29 -5.98
CA LYS A 176 32.08 -7.20 -6.58
C LYS A 176 33.03 -6.29 -5.79
N TYR A 177 32.49 -5.21 -5.21
CA TYR A 177 33.24 -4.19 -4.49
C TYR A 177 32.68 -3.94 -3.09
N PRO A 178 32.75 -4.92 -2.16
CA PRO A 178 32.05 -4.87 -0.86
C PRO A 178 32.51 -3.73 0.07
N LYS A 179 33.69 -3.14 -0.18
CA LYS A 179 34.23 -2.01 0.59
C LYS A 179 33.91 -0.64 0.00
N SER A 180 33.22 -0.58 -1.14
CA SER A 180 32.91 0.68 -1.83
C SER A 180 31.73 1.40 -1.17
N LYS A 181 32.02 2.42 -0.37
CA LYS A 181 30.98 3.30 0.21
C LYS A 181 30.19 4.05 -0.87
N ALA A 182 30.83 4.38 -2.01
CA ALA A 182 30.18 5.10 -3.10
C ALA A 182 29.01 4.29 -3.68
N VAL A 183 29.18 2.98 -3.91
CA VAL A 183 28.09 2.12 -4.44
C VAL A 183 26.95 2.02 -3.43
N CYS A 184 27.24 1.93 -2.15
CA CYS A 184 26.19 1.94 -1.10
C CYS A 184 25.43 3.27 -1.07
N ILE A 185 26.11 4.40 -1.20
CA ILE A 185 25.47 5.73 -1.25
C ILE A 185 24.57 5.84 -2.48
N VAL A 186 25.03 5.39 -3.65
CA VAL A 186 24.21 5.37 -4.87
C VAL A 186 22.98 4.48 -4.68
N MET A 187 23.13 3.31 -4.04
CA MET A 187 21.99 2.43 -3.76
C MET A 187 20.94 3.10 -2.87
N VAL A 188 21.37 3.80 -1.81
CA VAL A 188 20.46 4.57 -0.95
C VAL A 188 19.78 5.70 -1.73
N GLY A 189 20.51 6.38 -2.62
CA GLY A 189 19.95 7.42 -3.49
C GLY A 189 18.88 6.87 -4.44
N VAL A 190 19.14 5.74 -5.10
CA VAL A 190 18.17 5.08 -5.99
C VAL A 190 16.93 4.65 -5.21
N LEU A 191 17.11 4.08 -4.01
CA LEU A 191 16.01 3.70 -3.13
C LEU A 191 15.16 4.92 -2.73
N ALA A 192 15.78 6.03 -2.37
CA ALA A 192 15.07 7.25 -2.02
C ALA A 192 14.25 7.80 -3.20
N VAL A 193 14.80 7.81 -4.40
CA VAL A 193 14.10 8.24 -5.62
C VAL A 193 12.92 7.32 -5.94
N GLU A 194 13.12 6.01 -5.86
CA GLU A 194 12.05 5.03 -6.09
C GLU A 194 10.90 5.20 -5.09
N LEU A 195 11.21 5.26 -3.80
CA LEU A 195 10.19 5.43 -2.75
C LEU A 195 9.45 6.76 -2.91
N PHE A 196 10.16 7.84 -3.25
CA PHE A 196 9.53 9.14 -3.51
C PHE A 196 8.57 9.07 -4.71
N ALA A 197 9.01 8.51 -5.83
CA ALA A 197 8.20 8.38 -7.04
C ALA A 197 6.95 7.51 -6.80
N ASN A 198 7.13 6.36 -6.13
CA ASN A 198 6.00 5.50 -5.78
C ASN A 198 5.02 6.16 -4.80
N SER A 199 5.54 6.91 -3.82
CA SER A 199 4.69 7.63 -2.87
C SER A 199 3.91 8.74 -3.54
N ALA A 200 4.52 9.49 -4.47
CA ALA A 200 3.85 10.54 -5.23
C ALA A 200 2.70 9.96 -6.09
N ASP A 201 2.95 8.88 -6.83
CA ASP A 201 1.92 8.16 -7.60
C ASP A 201 0.79 7.64 -6.71
N THR A 202 1.14 7.06 -5.56
CA THR A 202 0.15 6.53 -4.62
C THR A 202 -0.73 7.64 -4.03
N ILE A 203 -0.15 8.77 -3.65
CA ILE A 203 -0.91 9.92 -3.10
C ILE A 203 -1.85 10.49 -4.16
N ASP A 204 -1.39 10.64 -5.41
CA ASP A 204 -2.21 11.14 -6.51
C ASP A 204 -3.43 10.24 -6.76
N LYS A 205 -3.23 8.92 -6.75
CA LYS A 205 -4.30 7.93 -6.93
C LYS A 205 -5.26 7.88 -5.73
N ILE A 206 -4.76 7.97 -4.50
CA ILE A 206 -5.60 8.06 -3.30
C ILE A 206 -6.47 9.32 -3.33
N ASP A 207 -5.95 10.44 -3.82
CA ASP A 207 -6.72 11.69 -3.94
C ASP A 207 -7.92 11.57 -4.88
N THR A 208 -7.87 10.66 -5.84
CA THR A 208 -9.02 10.34 -6.71
C THR A 208 -10.01 9.37 -6.06
N ASP A 209 -9.53 8.44 -5.23
CA ASP A 209 -10.36 7.45 -4.53
C ASP A 209 -11.10 8.03 -3.32
N VAL A 210 -10.46 8.94 -2.61
CA VAL A 210 -10.97 9.50 -1.37
C VAL A 210 -11.27 10.99 -1.54
N ALA A 211 -12.54 11.35 -1.42
CA ALA A 211 -12.96 12.75 -1.49
C ALA A 211 -12.47 13.52 -0.25
N TYR A 212 -11.41 14.28 -0.40
CA TYR A 212 -10.93 15.18 0.64
C TYR A 212 -11.67 16.51 0.62
N SER A 213 -11.99 17.01 1.81
CA SER A 213 -12.53 18.36 1.96
C SER A 213 -11.44 19.41 1.74
N LYS A 214 -11.69 20.37 0.84
CA LYS A 214 -10.81 21.53 0.72
C LYS A 214 -10.88 22.36 2.01
N TYR A 215 -9.74 22.83 2.50
CA TYR A 215 -9.65 23.66 3.71
C TYR A 215 -10.55 24.90 3.63
N THR A 216 -10.62 25.53 2.46
CA THR A 216 -11.47 26.71 2.18
C THR A 216 -12.96 26.47 2.39
N SER A 217 -13.44 25.23 2.30
CA SER A 217 -14.84 24.88 2.55
C SER A 217 -15.06 24.22 3.92
N TYR A 218 -14.02 23.63 4.48
CA TYR A 218 -14.06 22.96 5.78
C TYR A 218 -14.07 23.97 6.94
N GLU A 219 -13.14 24.91 6.92
CA GLU A 219 -12.93 25.86 8.01
C GLU A 219 -14.14 26.79 8.25
N PRO A 220 -14.77 27.43 7.24
CA PRO A 220 -15.97 28.20 7.45
C PRO A 220 -17.13 27.39 8.05
N TYR A 221 -17.36 26.16 7.56
CA TYR A 221 -18.38 25.28 8.10
C TYR A 221 -18.14 24.96 9.59
N MET A 222 -16.92 24.61 9.95
CA MET A 222 -16.55 24.29 11.33
C MET A 222 -16.71 25.49 12.25
N THR A 223 -16.33 26.68 11.80
CA THR A 223 -16.45 27.92 12.55
C THR A 223 -17.91 28.31 12.75
N GLN A 224 -18.74 28.26 11.70
CA GLN A 224 -20.18 28.56 11.81
C GLN A 224 -20.89 27.57 12.76
N THR A 225 -20.58 26.28 12.62
CA THR A 225 -21.19 25.26 13.48
C THR A 225 -20.76 25.40 14.93
N ARG A 226 -19.48 25.69 15.21
CA ARG A 226 -19.00 25.96 16.57
C ARG A 226 -19.66 27.19 17.20
N ASN A 227 -19.85 28.26 16.42
CA ASN A 227 -20.54 29.46 16.90
C ASN A 227 -22.00 29.14 17.27
N ALA A 228 -22.71 28.40 16.41
CA ALA A 228 -24.09 27.97 16.72
C ALA A 228 -24.13 27.08 17.97
N VAL A 229 -23.22 26.14 18.11
CA VAL A 229 -23.08 25.29 19.30
C VAL A 229 -22.81 26.11 20.55
N SER A 230 -21.96 27.13 20.48
CA SER A 230 -21.69 28.03 21.61
C SER A 230 -22.93 28.79 22.05
N MET A 231 -23.69 29.35 21.10
CA MET A 231 -24.97 30.04 21.40
C MET A 231 -25.98 29.11 22.06
N MET A 232 -26.11 27.87 21.61
CA MET A 232 -27.01 26.89 22.19
C MET A 232 -26.58 26.47 23.60
N LYS A 233 -25.28 26.35 23.86
CA LYS A 233 -24.75 26.07 25.22
C LYS A 233 -24.98 27.21 26.21
N GLU A 234 -24.98 28.45 25.72
CA GLU A 234 -25.33 29.63 26.53
C GLU A 234 -26.83 29.63 26.87
N TYR A 235 -27.68 29.19 25.93
CA TYR A 235 -29.13 29.12 26.13
C TYR A 235 -29.52 27.96 27.08
N ASP A 236 -28.89 26.78 26.96
CA ASP A 236 -29.08 25.65 27.84
C ASP A 236 -27.74 25.13 28.42
N PRO A 237 -27.35 25.61 29.61
CA PRO A 237 -26.13 25.20 30.28
C PRO A 237 -26.22 23.84 30.96
N SER A 238 -27.32 23.09 30.80
CA SER A 238 -27.47 21.77 31.44
C SER A 238 -26.39 20.77 31.00
N LEU A 239 -26.01 19.87 31.88
CA LEU A 239 -25.01 18.82 31.56
C LEU A 239 -25.61 17.65 30.79
N PHE A 240 -26.92 17.46 30.87
CA PHE A 240 -27.65 16.30 30.33
C PHE A 240 -28.53 16.69 29.15
N TYR A 241 -27.91 17.16 28.07
CA TYR A 241 -28.61 17.40 26.81
C TYR A 241 -28.02 16.51 25.70
N ARG A 242 -28.78 16.31 24.63
CA ARG A 242 -28.33 15.81 23.33
C ARG A 242 -28.75 16.81 22.27
N MET A 243 -27.91 16.97 21.29
CA MET A 243 -28.10 17.90 20.20
C MET A 243 -27.70 17.18 18.90
N GLU A 244 -28.49 17.35 17.85
CA GLU A 244 -28.18 16.78 16.57
C GLU A 244 -28.40 17.83 15.48
N ALA A 245 -27.48 17.88 14.51
CA ALA A 245 -27.63 18.75 13.35
C ALA A 245 -28.51 18.05 12.31
N THR A 246 -29.41 18.82 11.68
CA THR A 246 -30.25 18.34 10.57
C THR A 246 -29.48 18.19 9.25
N PHE A 247 -28.22 18.61 9.25
CA PHE A 247 -27.30 18.46 8.14
C PHE A 247 -25.90 18.14 8.69
N HIS A 248 -25.17 17.32 7.99
CA HIS A 248 -23.82 16.93 8.37
C HIS A 248 -22.88 17.13 7.19
N ARG A 249 -21.65 17.54 7.49
CA ARG A 249 -20.54 17.41 6.56
C ARG A 249 -19.91 16.02 6.66
N THR A 250 -19.77 15.56 7.90
CA THR A 250 -19.39 14.18 8.23
C THR A 250 -20.20 13.67 9.40
N VAL A 251 -20.36 12.36 9.51
CA VAL A 251 -21.04 11.75 10.68
C VAL A 251 -20.30 11.97 12.01
N ASN A 252 -19.05 12.47 11.96
CA ASN A 252 -18.25 12.81 13.13
C ASN A 252 -18.25 14.31 13.48
N ASP A 253 -19.11 15.10 12.84
CA ASP A 253 -19.23 16.54 13.10
C ASP A 253 -19.44 16.88 14.59
N PRO A 254 -20.21 16.10 15.39
CA PRO A 254 -20.33 16.34 16.82
C PRO A 254 -18.98 16.38 17.56
N ILE A 255 -18.08 15.47 17.21
CA ILE A 255 -16.73 15.41 17.81
C ILE A 255 -15.90 16.61 17.35
N GLY A 256 -15.94 16.93 16.06
CA GLY A 256 -15.17 18.03 15.47
C GLY A 256 -15.59 19.42 15.92
N THR A 257 -16.90 19.61 16.18
CA THR A 257 -17.48 20.92 16.55
C THR A 257 -17.80 21.03 18.05
N GLY A 258 -17.65 19.94 18.80
CA GLY A 258 -17.70 19.98 20.27
C GLY A 258 -19.10 19.99 20.86
N TYR A 259 -20.10 19.37 20.22
CA TYR A 259 -21.40 19.18 20.83
C TYR A 259 -21.68 17.71 21.19
N LYS A 260 -22.64 17.46 22.05
CA LYS A 260 -23.04 16.13 22.55
C LYS A 260 -24.02 15.48 21.56
N GLY A 261 -23.55 15.19 20.33
CA GLY A 261 -24.34 14.54 19.30
C GLY A 261 -24.46 13.03 19.48
N ILE A 262 -25.36 12.43 18.70
CA ILE A 262 -25.57 10.98 18.63
C ILE A 262 -24.84 10.41 17.43
N SER A 263 -24.76 11.18 16.35
CA SER A 263 -24.06 10.77 15.12
C SER A 263 -22.57 10.61 15.33
N HIS A 264 -22.02 9.47 14.96
CA HIS A 264 -20.59 9.21 14.91
C HIS A 264 -20.30 8.00 14.02
N SER A 265 -19.08 7.90 13.51
CA SER A 265 -18.58 6.72 12.83
C SER A 265 -17.42 6.12 13.61
N SER A 266 -17.54 4.85 13.95
CA SER A 266 -16.52 4.09 14.65
C SER A 266 -16.57 2.63 14.22
N SER A 267 -15.41 1.98 14.15
CA SER A 267 -15.32 0.54 13.87
C SER A 267 -15.98 -0.33 14.95
N THR A 268 -16.28 0.25 16.11
CA THR A 268 -16.90 -0.42 17.27
C THR A 268 -18.29 0.15 17.60
N MET A 269 -19.00 0.65 16.59
CA MET A 269 -20.36 1.18 16.80
C MET A 269 -21.30 0.12 17.38
N ASN A 270 -22.05 0.52 18.40
CA ASN A 270 -23.05 -0.33 19.00
C ASN A 270 -24.29 -0.42 18.08
N ALA A 271 -24.70 -1.64 17.72
CA ALA A 271 -25.85 -1.88 16.85
C ALA A 271 -27.16 -1.22 17.34
N PRO A 272 -27.51 -1.21 18.65
CA PRO A 272 -28.64 -0.44 19.15
C PRO A 272 -28.58 1.07 18.90
N ALA A 273 -27.39 1.67 18.97
CA ALA A 273 -27.22 3.09 18.65
C ALA A 273 -27.49 3.39 17.16
N LEU A 274 -27.09 2.48 16.26
CA LEU A 274 -27.40 2.57 14.83
C LEU A 274 -28.90 2.49 14.55
N MET A 275 -29.62 1.63 15.26
CA MET A 275 -31.09 1.49 15.11
C MET A 275 -31.87 2.72 15.60
N MET A 276 -31.28 3.55 16.45
CA MET A 276 -31.89 4.82 16.87
C MET A 276 -31.72 5.95 15.88
N LEU A 277 -30.74 5.84 14.95
CA LEU A 277 -30.42 6.88 13.97
C LEU A 277 -31.15 6.68 12.62
N HIS A 278 -31.79 5.53 12.44
CA HIS A 278 -32.66 5.19 11.32
C HIS A 278 -34.12 5.24 11.73
#